data_34bcd694ea4bbfe15b6fd521e7062ca8
#
_entry.id   34bcd694ea4bbfe15b6fd521e7062ca8
#
_cell.length_a   1.000
_cell.length_b   1.000
_cell.length_c   1.000
_cell.angle_alpha   90.00
_cell.angle_beta   90.00
_cell.angle_gamma   90.00
#
_symmetry.space_group_name_H-M   'P 1'
#
loop_
_entity.id
_entity.type
_entity.pdbx_description
1 polymer ?
#
loop_
_entity_poly.entity_id
_entity_poly.type
_entity_poly.pdbx_seq_one_letter_code
_entity_poly.pdbx_strand_id
1 'polypeptide(L)'
;GDDNEGDGNGGDGSSIVFNGNTLTGSLTGKETLEAKEYILSGIVVIENGGELTIPAGTTIKARQGFSNYLLVAQGGKIYANGTKDEPIIFTADEDNAKSGHWGGIIINGKAPISGDKEDKSNTALAEINNKYPYGGNNAADNSGVMTYVSICYAGARSTQDIEHNGLTLNGVGNGTTIENIYVLESADDA
;
A
#
# COMPACT_ATOMS: atom_id res chain seq x y z
N GLY A 1 -26.35 -34.87 -31.23
CA GLY A 1 -25.69 -34.64 -29.98
C GLY A 1 -24.50 -33.74 -30.18
N ASP A 2 -24.65 -32.47 -29.89
CA ASP A 2 -23.54 -31.52 -29.86
C ASP A 2 -23.23 -31.20 -28.39
N ASP A 3 -22.14 -31.77 -27.92
CA ASP A 3 -21.59 -31.47 -26.62
C ASP A 3 -20.79 -30.15 -26.71
N ASN A 4 -21.41 -29.08 -26.28
CA ASN A 4 -20.73 -27.81 -26.09
C ASN A 4 -20.18 -27.77 -24.67
N GLU A 5 -18.94 -28.21 -24.52
CA GLU A 5 -18.20 -28.00 -23.28
C GLU A 5 -17.92 -26.51 -23.14
N GLY A 6 -18.68 -25.85 -22.29
CA GLY A 6 -18.43 -24.50 -21.85
C GLY A 6 -17.14 -24.47 -21.00
N ASP A 7 -16.10 -23.92 -21.60
CA ASP A 7 -14.85 -23.62 -20.94
C ASP A 7 -15.11 -22.58 -19.84
N GLY A 8 -15.20 -23.06 -18.62
CA GLY A 8 -15.33 -22.23 -17.44
C GLY A 8 -14.02 -21.50 -17.16
N ASN A 9 -13.82 -20.38 -17.80
CA ASN A 9 -12.76 -19.46 -17.44
C ASN A 9 -13.05 -18.91 -16.03
N GLY A 10 -12.46 -19.54 -15.05
CA GLY A 10 -12.43 -19.05 -13.68
C GLY A 10 -11.69 -17.72 -13.65
N GLY A 11 -12.44 -16.65 -13.80
CA GLY A 11 -11.91 -15.30 -13.64
C GLY A 11 -11.30 -15.17 -12.26
N ASP A 12 -9.99 -15.18 -12.20
CA ASP A 12 -9.22 -14.73 -11.04
C ASP A 12 -9.68 -13.29 -10.75
N GLY A 13 -10.31 -13.10 -9.58
CA GLY A 13 -10.96 -11.84 -9.20
C GLY A 13 -9.98 -10.71 -8.84
N SER A 14 -8.87 -10.62 -9.57
CA SER A 14 -7.92 -9.52 -9.49
C SER A 14 -8.50 -8.29 -10.18
N SER A 15 -8.86 -7.29 -9.41
CA SER A 15 -9.40 -6.04 -9.94
C SER A 15 -8.59 -4.81 -9.54
N ILE A 16 -7.27 -4.84 -9.76
CA ILE A 16 -6.63 -3.57 -10.06
C ILE A 16 -7.07 -3.23 -11.49
N VAL A 17 -7.99 -2.30 -11.59
CA VAL A 17 -8.39 -1.78 -12.88
C VAL A 17 -7.29 -0.87 -13.36
N PHE A 18 -6.41 -1.41 -14.20
CA PHE A 18 -5.53 -0.58 -15.02
C PHE A 18 -6.39 0.07 -16.10
N ASN A 19 -6.91 1.24 -15.80
CA ASN A 19 -7.42 2.09 -16.86
C ASN A 19 -6.24 2.93 -17.38
N GLY A 20 -5.52 2.39 -18.36
CA GLY A 20 -4.28 3.00 -18.83
C GLY A 20 -3.17 2.95 -17.78
N ASN A 21 -2.74 4.10 -17.26
CA ASN A 21 -1.70 4.23 -16.25
C ASN A 21 -2.25 4.51 -14.84
N THR A 22 -3.52 4.30 -14.59
CA THR A 22 -4.13 4.58 -13.29
C THR A 22 -4.22 3.31 -12.45
N LEU A 23 -3.70 3.39 -11.22
CA LEU A 23 -3.85 2.37 -10.19
C LEU A 23 -5.05 2.75 -9.32
N THR A 24 -6.00 1.83 -9.17
CA THR A 24 -7.18 2.01 -8.32
C THR A 24 -7.76 0.65 -7.90
N GLY A 25 -8.43 0.60 -6.76
CA GLY A 25 -9.13 -0.60 -6.29
C GLY A 25 -8.23 -1.63 -5.60
N SER A 26 -8.65 -2.90 -5.61
CA SER A 26 -8.03 -3.98 -4.84
C SER A 26 -7.31 -5.00 -5.71
N LEU A 27 -6.15 -5.46 -5.24
CA LEU A 27 -5.37 -6.52 -5.85
C LEU A 27 -5.45 -7.78 -4.99
N THR A 28 -5.93 -8.87 -5.55
CA THR A 28 -5.99 -10.19 -4.90
C THR A 28 -5.02 -11.21 -5.50
N GLY A 29 -4.55 -10.97 -6.70
CA GLY A 29 -3.56 -11.78 -7.41
C GLY A 29 -2.18 -11.13 -7.46
N LYS A 30 -1.34 -11.57 -8.38
CA LYS A 30 0.02 -11.05 -8.57
C LYS A 30 0.07 -10.14 -9.78
N GLU A 31 0.58 -8.92 -9.58
CA GLU A 31 0.79 -7.93 -10.62
C GLU A 31 2.19 -7.37 -10.56
N THR A 32 2.79 -7.17 -11.72
CA THR A 32 4.09 -6.50 -11.87
C THR A 32 3.92 -5.28 -12.76
N LEU A 33 4.27 -4.12 -12.21
CA LEU A 33 4.28 -2.86 -12.97
C LEU A 33 5.48 -2.81 -13.93
N GLU A 34 5.38 -1.94 -14.92
CA GLU A 34 6.52 -1.52 -15.73
C GLU A 34 7.19 -0.29 -15.10
N ALA A 35 8.47 -0.08 -15.37
CA ALA A 35 9.20 1.11 -14.91
C ALA A 35 8.78 2.35 -15.71
N LYS A 36 7.66 2.96 -15.32
CA LYS A 36 7.09 4.15 -15.95
C LYS A 36 6.30 4.97 -14.91
N GLU A 37 5.56 5.95 -15.38
CA GLU A 37 4.72 6.80 -14.56
C GLU A 37 3.29 6.27 -14.47
N TYR A 38 2.74 6.27 -13.25
CA TYR A 38 1.36 5.88 -12.94
C TYR A 38 0.66 6.97 -12.14
N ILE A 39 -0.67 6.96 -12.17
CA ILE A 39 -1.53 7.75 -11.29
C ILE A 39 -2.13 6.82 -10.25
N LEU A 40 -2.09 7.19 -8.98
CA LEU A 40 -2.83 6.52 -7.90
C LEU A 40 -4.11 7.32 -7.63
N SER A 41 -5.25 6.68 -7.79
CA SER A 41 -6.57 7.29 -7.60
C SER A 41 -7.44 6.45 -6.68
N GLY A 42 -7.89 7.04 -5.59
CA GLY A 42 -8.64 6.34 -4.56
C GLY A 42 -7.76 5.48 -3.66
N ILE A 43 -8.40 4.58 -2.94
CA ILE A 43 -7.72 3.63 -2.06
C ILE A 43 -7.27 2.43 -2.90
N VAL A 44 -5.96 2.21 -2.96
CA VAL A 44 -5.38 1.02 -3.58
C VAL A 44 -5.03 0.03 -2.46
N VAL A 45 -5.62 -1.14 -2.48
CA VAL A 45 -5.42 -2.17 -1.46
C VAL A 45 -4.77 -3.40 -2.07
N ILE A 46 -3.66 -3.83 -1.49
CA ILE A 46 -3.10 -5.15 -1.75
C ILE A 46 -3.69 -6.09 -0.71
N GLU A 47 -4.67 -6.88 -1.12
CA GLU A 47 -5.45 -7.78 -0.26
C GLU A 47 -4.63 -9.01 0.15
N ASN A 48 -5.18 -9.79 1.09
CA ASN A 48 -4.61 -11.09 1.45
C ASN A 48 -4.42 -11.97 0.21
N GLY A 49 -3.20 -12.45 0.01
CA GLY A 49 -2.79 -13.21 -1.17
C GLY A 49 -2.38 -12.35 -2.38
N GLY A 50 -2.66 -11.05 -2.36
CA GLY A 50 -2.21 -10.12 -3.39
C GLY A 50 -0.71 -9.82 -3.29
N GLU A 51 -0.07 -9.63 -4.42
CA GLU A 51 1.34 -9.25 -4.51
C GLU A 51 1.53 -8.20 -5.61
N LEU A 52 1.99 -7.02 -5.24
CA LEU A 52 2.32 -5.95 -6.18
C LEU A 52 3.83 -5.77 -6.26
N THR A 53 4.39 -5.96 -7.45
CA THR A 53 5.80 -5.71 -7.74
C THR A 53 5.97 -4.41 -8.50
N ILE A 54 6.77 -3.52 -7.94
CA ILE A 54 7.07 -2.19 -8.49
C ILE A 54 8.57 -2.15 -8.81
N PRO A 55 8.96 -2.08 -10.09
CA PRO A 55 10.37 -2.07 -10.48
C PRO A 55 11.04 -0.72 -10.17
N ALA A 56 12.37 -0.75 -10.07
CA ALA A 56 13.19 0.45 -9.96
C ALA A 56 12.88 1.45 -11.09
N GLY A 57 12.91 2.73 -10.78
CA GLY A 57 12.63 3.81 -11.74
C GLY A 57 11.14 4.08 -11.96
N THR A 58 10.23 3.45 -11.23
CA THR A 58 8.80 3.72 -11.31
C THR A 58 8.45 4.98 -10.52
N THR A 59 7.60 5.82 -11.08
CA THR A 59 7.00 6.97 -10.39
C THR A 59 5.49 6.80 -10.30
N ILE A 60 4.95 6.93 -9.10
CA ILE A 60 3.52 6.85 -8.82
C ILE A 60 3.06 8.21 -8.29
N LYS A 61 2.19 8.87 -9.04
CA LYS A 61 1.65 10.20 -8.75
C LYS A 61 0.25 10.07 -8.18
N ALA A 62 0.08 10.41 -6.92
CA ALA A 62 -1.20 10.31 -6.23
C ALA A 62 -2.07 11.55 -6.45
N ARG A 63 -3.36 11.33 -6.63
CA ARG A 63 -4.36 12.41 -6.64
C ARG A 63 -4.49 13.04 -5.27
N GLN A 64 -4.96 14.29 -5.25
CA GLN A 64 -5.17 15.03 -4.03
C GLN A 64 -6.34 14.46 -3.21
N GLY A 65 -6.14 14.35 -1.92
CA GLY A 65 -7.18 14.04 -0.95
C GLY A 65 -6.82 12.91 0.01
N PHE A 66 -7.50 12.90 1.16
CA PHE A 66 -7.34 11.94 2.24
C PHE A 66 -7.60 10.49 1.78
N SER A 67 -8.52 10.28 0.85
CA SER A 67 -8.93 8.95 0.38
C SER A 67 -8.05 8.40 -0.75
N ASN A 68 -6.90 9.00 -1.02
CA ASN A 68 -5.92 8.53 -1.99
C ASN A 68 -4.69 8.02 -1.27
N TYR A 69 -4.59 6.72 -1.11
CA TYR A 69 -3.46 6.05 -0.44
C TYR A 69 -3.32 4.59 -0.85
N LEU A 70 -2.16 4.02 -0.53
CA LEU A 70 -1.87 2.60 -0.73
C LEU A 70 -1.91 1.88 0.62
N LEU A 71 -2.66 0.79 0.70
CA LEU A 71 -2.75 -0.05 1.89
C LEU A 71 -2.38 -1.50 1.53
N VAL A 72 -1.39 -2.03 2.24
CA VAL A 72 -1.06 -3.45 2.20
C VAL A 72 -1.79 -4.11 3.38
N ALA A 73 -2.83 -4.90 3.08
CA ALA A 73 -3.58 -5.63 4.09
C ALA A 73 -2.79 -6.82 4.62
N GLN A 74 -3.20 -7.37 5.74
CA GLN A 74 -2.60 -8.60 6.28
C GLN A 74 -2.61 -9.71 5.23
N GLY A 75 -1.45 -10.33 5.00
CA GLY A 75 -1.28 -11.37 3.98
C GLY A 75 -1.08 -10.85 2.55
N GLY A 76 -1.22 -9.55 2.32
CA GLY A 76 -0.77 -8.89 1.10
C GLY A 76 0.73 -8.61 1.14
N LYS A 77 1.35 -8.42 -0.03
CA LYS A 77 2.77 -8.11 -0.14
C LYS A 77 3.05 -7.04 -1.19
N ILE A 78 3.95 -6.14 -0.84
CA ILE A 78 4.53 -5.17 -1.77
C ILE A 78 5.99 -5.49 -1.99
N TYR A 79 6.43 -5.52 -3.24
CA TYR A 79 7.83 -5.66 -3.63
C TYR A 79 8.25 -4.41 -4.40
N ALA A 80 8.78 -3.44 -3.69
CA ALA A 80 9.23 -2.16 -4.24
C ALA A 80 10.75 -2.09 -4.10
N ASN A 81 11.47 -2.71 -5.02
CA ASN A 81 12.92 -2.76 -5.04
C ASN A 81 13.49 -1.65 -5.93
N GLY A 82 13.57 -0.45 -5.39
CA GLY A 82 14.31 0.65 -5.99
C GLY A 82 15.82 0.47 -5.85
N THR A 83 16.57 1.32 -6.53
CA THR A 83 18.01 1.46 -6.38
C THR A 83 18.38 2.90 -6.11
N LYS A 84 19.61 3.15 -5.67
CA LYS A 84 20.09 4.51 -5.43
C LYS A 84 19.99 5.38 -6.69
N ASP A 85 20.31 4.81 -7.84
CA ASP A 85 20.31 5.54 -9.13
C ASP A 85 18.92 5.57 -9.79
N GLU A 86 18.07 4.58 -9.47
CA GLU A 86 16.71 4.48 -9.97
C GLU A 86 15.73 4.21 -8.81
N PRO A 87 15.49 5.20 -7.95
CA PRO A 87 14.54 5.04 -6.85
C PRO A 87 13.11 4.88 -7.35
N ILE A 88 12.28 4.29 -6.52
CA ILE A 88 10.83 4.29 -6.70
C ILE A 88 10.29 5.52 -6.01
N ILE A 89 9.47 6.31 -6.71
CA ILE A 89 8.97 7.58 -6.20
C ILE A 89 7.46 7.56 -6.15
N PHE A 90 6.91 7.76 -4.95
CA PHE A 90 5.51 8.09 -4.72
C PHE A 90 5.43 9.59 -4.44
N THR A 91 4.63 10.31 -5.21
CA THR A 91 4.57 11.78 -5.11
C THR A 91 3.17 12.28 -5.46
N ALA A 92 2.99 13.59 -5.49
CA ALA A 92 1.75 14.22 -5.90
C ALA A 92 1.60 14.27 -7.43
N ASP A 93 0.36 14.32 -7.90
CA ASP A 93 0.02 14.40 -9.32
C ASP A 93 0.01 15.84 -9.88
N GLU A 94 0.47 16.80 -9.11
CA GLU A 94 0.58 18.19 -9.54
C GLU A 94 1.93 18.81 -9.24
N ASP A 95 2.32 19.76 -10.06
CA ASP A 95 3.48 20.61 -9.81
C ASP A 95 3.17 21.54 -8.64
N ASN A 96 4.10 21.96 -7.86
CA ASN A 96 3.90 22.81 -6.69
C ASN A 96 2.94 22.23 -5.62
N ALA A 97 2.86 20.92 -5.50
CA ALA A 97 2.11 20.27 -4.44
C ALA A 97 2.59 20.71 -3.06
N LYS A 98 1.68 20.62 -2.09
CA LYS A 98 1.99 20.89 -0.68
C LYS A 98 1.99 19.60 0.12
N SER A 99 2.66 19.61 1.25
CA SER A 99 2.54 18.56 2.26
C SER A 99 1.05 18.32 2.58
N GLY A 100 0.66 17.07 2.79
CA GLY A 100 -0.74 16.71 2.99
C GLY A 100 -1.55 16.53 1.70
N HIS A 101 -0.89 16.43 0.54
CA HIS A 101 -1.58 16.23 -0.74
C HIS A 101 -2.35 14.91 -0.81
N TRP A 102 -1.77 13.84 -0.30
CA TRP A 102 -2.34 12.49 -0.32
C TRP A 102 -2.05 11.70 0.96
N GLY A 103 -2.54 10.47 1.07
CA GLY A 103 -2.51 9.71 2.30
C GLY A 103 -1.21 8.98 2.60
N GLY A 104 -0.38 8.68 1.60
CA GLY A 104 0.82 7.89 1.84
C GLY A 104 0.61 6.39 1.75
N ILE A 105 1.43 5.61 2.46
CA ILE A 105 1.46 4.15 2.41
C ILE A 105 1.24 3.57 3.80
N ILE A 106 0.36 2.58 3.91
CA ILE A 106 0.07 1.84 5.14
C ILE A 106 0.38 0.37 4.92
N ILE A 107 1.13 -0.25 5.82
CA ILE A 107 1.38 -1.69 5.81
C ILE A 107 0.85 -2.29 7.10
N ASN A 108 -0.13 -3.19 6.99
CA ASN A 108 -0.71 -3.93 8.09
C ASN A 108 -0.17 -5.37 8.10
N GLY A 109 0.63 -5.69 9.10
CA GLY A 109 1.20 -7.02 9.28
C GLY A 109 0.49 -7.83 10.36
N LYS A 110 0.98 -9.06 10.60
CA LYS A 110 0.47 -10.02 11.58
C LYS A 110 1.40 -10.19 12.79
N ALA A 111 2.39 -9.31 12.94
CA ALA A 111 3.29 -9.36 14.08
C ALA A 111 2.60 -8.88 15.37
N PRO A 112 3.08 -9.30 16.54
CA PRO A 112 2.56 -8.82 17.82
C PRO A 112 2.64 -7.30 17.94
N ILE A 113 1.60 -6.72 18.49
CA ILE A 113 1.51 -5.28 18.77
C ILE A 113 1.55 -5.03 20.27
N SER A 114 1.97 -3.83 20.67
CA SER A 114 2.04 -3.43 22.07
C SER A 114 0.65 -3.21 22.67
N GLY A 115 0.53 -3.50 23.96
CA GLY A 115 -0.68 -3.30 24.76
C GLY A 115 -1.39 -4.60 25.10
N ASP A 116 -1.68 -4.78 26.38
CA ASP A 116 -2.59 -5.83 26.85
C ASP A 116 -4.03 -5.39 26.57
N LYS A 117 -4.69 -6.08 25.68
CA LYS A 117 -6.12 -5.90 25.48
C LYS A 117 -6.89 -6.86 26.38
N GLU A 118 -7.94 -6.36 27.01
CA GLU A 118 -8.79 -7.17 27.87
C GLU A 118 -9.36 -8.40 27.16
N ASP A 119 -9.62 -8.30 25.86
CA ASP A 119 -10.12 -9.40 25.04
C ASP A 119 -9.03 -10.36 24.55
N LYS A 120 -7.75 -10.09 24.89
CA LYS A 120 -6.57 -10.84 24.42
C LYS A 120 -6.50 -11.01 22.90
N SER A 121 -7.24 -10.22 22.14
CA SER A 121 -7.06 -10.14 20.71
C SER A 121 -5.74 -9.40 20.45
N ASN A 122 -4.79 -10.02 19.79
CA ASN A 122 -3.53 -9.39 19.42
C ASN A 122 -3.68 -8.54 18.14
N THR A 123 -4.89 -8.10 17.83
CA THR A 123 -5.21 -7.31 16.65
C THR A 123 -5.84 -5.97 17.00
N ALA A 124 -5.68 -5.00 16.12
CA ALA A 124 -6.29 -3.68 16.24
C ALA A 124 -6.80 -3.19 14.87
N LEU A 125 -7.57 -2.12 14.89
CA LEU A 125 -8.07 -1.43 13.71
C LEU A 125 -7.56 0.02 13.75
N ALA A 126 -7.02 0.49 12.63
CA ALA A 126 -6.60 1.87 12.48
C ALA A 126 -7.80 2.78 12.19
N GLU A 127 -7.77 4.00 12.70
CA GLU A 127 -8.83 4.99 12.46
C GLU A 127 -8.99 5.34 10.98
N ILE A 128 -7.90 5.33 10.22
CA ILE A 128 -7.89 5.67 8.80
C ILE A 128 -8.73 4.70 7.98
N ASN A 129 -8.65 3.39 8.29
CA ASN A 129 -9.43 2.37 7.63
C ASN A 129 -9.67 1.20 8.57
N ASN A 130 -10.85 1.18 9.20
CA ASN A 130 -11.22 0.17 10.19
C ASN A 130 -11.72 -1.16 9.59
N LYS A 131 -11.71 -1.29 8.28
CA LYS A 131 -12.03 -2.55 7.58
C LYS A 131 -10.87 -3.55 7.62
N TYR A 132 -9.63 -3.05 7.73
CA TYR A 132 -8.43 -3.87 7.63
C TYR A 132 -7.69 -3.92 8.97
N PRO A 133 -7.67 -5.09 9.65
CA PRO A 133 -6.97 -5.25 10.92
C PRO A 133 -5.45 -5.32 10.73
N TYR A 134 -4.74 -5.09 11.83
CA TYR A 134 -3.31 -5.32 11.95
C TYR A 134 -2.97 -5.98 13.29
N GLY A 135 -1.77 -6.55 13.39
CA GLY A 135 -1.33 -7.27 14.59
C GLY A 135 -1.65 -8.77 14.53
N GLY A 136 -1.19 -9.49 15.50
CA GLY A 136 -1.34 -10.94 15.59
C GLY A 136 -0.24 -11.59 16.39
N ASN A 137 0.13 -12.82 16.04
CA ASN A 137 1.12 -13.63 16.76
C ASN A 137 2.32 -14.05 15.90
N ASN A 138 2.44 -13.53 14.69
CA ASN A 138 3.52 -13.91 13.78
C ASN A 138 4.61 -12.84 13.71
N ALA A 139 5.59 -12.94 14.60
CA ALA A 139 6.74 -12.04 14.61
C ALA A 139 7.57 -12.08 13.31
N ALA A 140 7.50 -13.20 12.57
CA ALA A 140 8.19 -13.37 11.29
C ALA A 140 7.33 -13.02 10.07
N ASP A 141 6.18 -12.35 10.29
CA ASP A 141 5.30 -11.93 9.21
C ASP A 141 6.06 -11.14 8.13
N ASN A 142 5.70 -11.40 6.87
CA ASN A 142 6.35 -10.84 5.70
C ASN A 142 5.32 -10.12 4.83
N SER A 143 5.43 -8.80 4.78
CA SER A 143 4.63 -7.92 3.92
C SER A 143 5.39 -7.48 2.65
N GLY A 144 6.56 -8.06 2.39
CA GLY A 144 7.37 -7.81 1.21
C GLY A 144 8.65 -7.02 1.47
N VAL A 145 9.02 -6.21 0.51
CA VAL A 145 10.27 -5.44 0.50
C VAL A 145 10.01 -4.02 0.01
N MET A 146 10.57 -3.05 0.69
CA MET A 146 10.65 -1.66 0.23
C MET A 146 12.09 -1.17 0.39
N THR A 147 12.76 -0.89 -0.72
CA THR A 147 14.13 -0.36 -0.72
C THR A 147 14.26 0.79 -1.70
N TYR A 148 14.96 1.83 -1.32
CA TYR A 148 15.12 3.05 -2.12
C TYR A 148 13.78 3.57 -2.66
N VAL A 149 12.85 3.81 -1.75
CA VAL A 149 11.53 4.38 -2.02
C VAL A 149 11.45 5.76 -1.41
N SER A 150 11.05 6.74 -2.22
CA SER A 150 10.73 8.10 -1.75
C SER A 150 9.22 8.28 -1.69
N ILE A 151 8.72 8.85 -0.59
CA ILE A 151 7.31 9.15 -0.36
C ILE A 151 7.20 10.64 -0.11
N CYS A 152 6.62 11.36 -1.06
CA CYS A 152 6.60 12.82 -1.08
C CYS A 152 5.17 13.36 -0.95
N TYR A 153 5.00 14.46 -0.23
CA TYR A 153 3.76 15.22 -0.08
C TYR A 153 2.60 14.44 0.56
N ALA A 154 2.90 13.44 1.36
CA ALA A 154 1.89 12.67 2.09
C ALA A 154 1.39 13.40 3.36
N GLY A 155 0.62 12.72 4.19
CA GLY A 155 0.15 13.24 5.44
C GLY A 155 -1.20 13.95 5.36
N ALA A 156 -2.04 13.61 4.39
CA ALA A 156 -3.37 14.19 4.26
C ALA A 156 -4.21 14.00 5.53
N ARG A 157 -4.98 15.02 5.88
CA ARG A 157 -5.87 15.04 7.04
C ARG A 157 -7.32 15.04 6.60
N SER A 158 -8.17 14.29 7.31
CA SER A 158 -9.61 14.33 7.11
C SER A 158 -10.24 15.54 7.80
N THR A 159 -11.51 15.80 7.47
CA THR A 159 -12.31 16.84 8.16
C THR A 159 -12.61 16.52 9.64
N GLN A 160 -12.34 15.29 10.08
CA GLN A 160 -12.49 14.82 11.46
C GLN A 160 -11.14 14.71 12.20
N ASP A 161 -10.11 15.38 11.69
CA ASP A 161 -8.76 15.38 12.24
C ASP A 161 -8.10 13.99 12.33
N ILE A 162 -8.51 13.05 11.48
CA ILE A 162 -7.78 11.80 11.27
C ILE A 162 -6.64 12.08 10.28
N GLU A 163 -5.43 11.69 10.64
CA GLU A 163 -4.22 12.03 9.90
C GLU A 163 -3.55 10.79 9.32
N HIS A 164 -3.03 10.94 8.10
CA HIS A 164 -2.08 10.01 7.52
C HIS A 164 -0.64 10.41 7.89
N ASN A 165 0.22 9.41 8.00
CA ASN A 165 1.66 9.59 7.98
C ASN A 165 2.22 9.35 6.57
N GLY A 166 3.50 9.61 6.33
CA GLY A 166 4.14 9.25 5.07
C GLY A 166 4.15 7.75 4.86
N LEU A 167 4.69 7.02 5.81
CA LEU A 167 4.69 5.56 5.87
C LEU A 167 4.21 5.10 7.24
N THR A 168 3.15 4.30 7.28
CA THR A 168 2.60 3.73 8.51
C THR A 168 2.84 2.23 8.55
N LEU A 169 3.53 1.76 9.59
CA LEU A 169 3.86 0.35 9.80
C LEU A 169 3.09 -0.18 11.02
N ASN A 170 2.07 -0.96 10.79
CA ASN A 170 1.21 -1.51 11.82
C ASN A 170 1.43 -3.02 11.98
N GLY A 171 2.07 -3.45 13.07
CA GLY A 171 2.32 -4.85 13.32
C GLY A 171 3.13 -5.55 12.21
N VAL A 172 4.12 -4.85 11.65
CA VAL A 172 4.98 -5.38 10.59
C VAL A 172 6.03 -6.31 11.19
N GLY A 173 6.15 -7.51 10.63
CA GLY A 173 7.06 -8.53 11.14
C GLY A 173 8.47 -8.44 10.59
N ASN A 174 9.38 -9.21 11.18
CA ASN A 174 10.80 -9.20 10.81
C ASN A 174 11.12 -9.89 9.48
N GLY A 175 10.13 -10.56 8.86
CA GLY A 175 10.25 -11.06 7.49
C GLY A 175 10.12 -9.96 6.42
N THR A 176 9.63 -8.77 6.81
CA THR A 176 9.52 -7.61 5.93
C THR A 176 10.82 -6.81 5.92
N THR A 177 11.28 -6.42 4.74
CA THR A 177 12.49 -5.59 4.57
C THR A 177 12.09 -4.16 4.22
N ILE A 178 12.51 -3.19 5.03
CA ILE A 178 12.28 -1.77 4.79
C ILE A 178 13.59 -1.02 5.01
N GLU A 179 14.22 -0.57 3.94
CA GLU A 179 15.54 0.04 3.95
C GLU A 179 15.61 1.22 2.97
N ASN A 180 16.36 2.26 3.34
CA ASN A 180 16.57 3.43 2.49
C ASN A 180 15.25 4.06 2.01
N ILE A 181 14.37 4.35 2.96
CA ILE A 181 13.11 5.05 2.73
C ILE A 181 13.30 6.53 3.03
N TYR A 182 12.81 7.37 2.14
CA TYR A 182 12.86 8.83 2.26
C TYR A 182 11.46 9.39 2.27
N VAL A 183 11.05 10.00 3.36
CA VAL A 183 9.76 10.71 3.46
C VAL A 183 10.05 12.21 3.40
N LEU A 184 9.49 12.86 2.40
CA LEU A 184 9.77 14.26 2.07
C LEU A 184 8.48 15.08 2.01
N GLU A 185 8.49 16.26 2.63
CA GLU A 185 7.34 17.18 2.61
C GLU A 185 6.04 16.53 3.10
N SER A 186 6.11 15.68 4.13
CA SER A 186 4.93 15.15 4.81
C SER A 186 4.33 16.19 5.75
N ALA A 187 2.99 16.27 5.80
CA ALA A 187 2.31 17.20 6.70
C ALA A 187 2.30 16.72 8.15
N ASP A 188 2.52 15.45 8.37
CA ASP A 188 2.62 14.81 9.67
C ASP A 188 3.88 13.93 9.71
N ASP A 189 3.98 13.06 10.71
CA ASP A 189 5.15 12.23 10.95
C ASP A 189 5.61 11.39 9.76
N ALA A 190 6.88 11.13 9.71
CA ALA A 190 7.46 10.23 8.73
C ALA A 190 7.06 8.78 9.00
#